data_da60ede0280de4e565bae523cc13b453
#
_entry.id   da60ede0280de4e565bae523cc13b453
#
_cell.length_a   1.000
_cell.length_b   1.000
_cell.length_c   1.000
_cell.angle_alpha   90.00
_cell.angle_beta   90.00
_cell.angle_gamma   90.00
#
_symmetry.space_group_name_H-M   'P 1'
#
loop_
_entity.id
_entity.type
_entity.pdbx_description
1 polymer ?
#
loop_
_entity_poly.entity_id
_entity_poly.type
_entity_poly.pdbx_seq_one_letter_code
_entity_poly.pdbx_strand_id
1 'polypeptide(L)'
;MANVVKGLLTTYASTAQVEGGYFFVVSGSGYSPKHDTSSYMFIGSVDAWLNDNDPPPPTQNQVVVKGVLKNMIAAKLITSSNMCPVVQRIDWTTGTVYDYYKDYEDMFTRDEYKKLTKLFYVRNRFDQIFKCLYNNNGGQSTVEPILQPGTTQPGQTLILSDGYKWIYVTTIDKGLKKNFFDDSWMPLTVGQARADSTKPAGLGEVNAINVSTRGNNYTNGTDTTIVTITGDGRGAKAYANVYNRQIQDIIVTEPGNNYTYATVTVTVPAGYPGANAVAIPIVSPVGGHGSDPISELGCDRLMISVELNGAEGGKIPTNISFRQVGIVVNPQLKTGAIPTGTIYNTTDLCYVTFGTGSYQSGEQVYQGANLNSASFIGKVCSWDSSNNILHLINTQGTHTLGEAIIGATSGTTRVSVQYDESEIAIGSGYLMYVENRSPVQRSPNGNEQLRLVLSF
;
A
#
# COMPACT_ATOMS: atom_id res chain seq x y z
N MET A 1 -7.27 15.39 2.41
CA MET A 1 -6.67 14.05 2.51
C MET A 1 -5.37 13.93 1.70
N ALA A 2 -5.30 14.34 0.43
CA ALA A 2 -4.08 14.20 -0.39
C ALA A 2 -2.79 14.81 0.21
N ASN A 3 -2.88 15.97 0.86
CA ASN A 3 -1.71 16.63 1.46
C ASN A 3 -1.18 15.95 2.73
N VAL A 4 -2.04 15.20 3.40
CA VAL A 4 -1.76 14.47 4.64
C VAL A 4 -0.86 13.28 4.35
N VAL A 5 -1.21 12.51 3.36
CA VAL A 5 -0.53 11.27 3.03
C VAL A 5 0.76 11.54 2.25
N LYS A 6 0.84 12.63 1.50
CA LYS A 6 2.07 13.06 0.82
C LYS A 6 3.17 13.47 1.84
N GLY A 7 2.79 14.12 2.93
CA GLY A 7 3.70 14.40 4.07
C GLY A 7 4.20 13.11 4.75
N LEU A 8 3.35 12.10 4.83
CA LEU A 8 3.66 10.78 5.39
C LEU A 8 4.72 10.03 4.61
N LEU A 9 4.59 9.96 3.29
CA LEU A 9 5.59 9.28 2.45
C LEU A 9 6.94 9.98 2.47
N THR A 10 6.95 11.30 2.46
CA THR A 10 8.19 12.07 2.56
C THR A 10 8.88 11.80 3.90
N THR A 11 8.13 11.68 4.97
CA THR A 11 8.67 11.33 6.29
C THR A 11 9.12 9.88 6.37
N TYR A 12 8.36 8.94 5.78
CA TYR A 12 8.74 7.53 5.71
C TYR A 12 9.97 7.29 4.85
N ALA A 13 10.11 8.01 3.74
CA ALA A 13 11.29 7.93 2.87
C ALA A 13 12.53 8.58 3.48
N SER A 14 12.37 9.59 4.34
CA SER A 14 13.48 10.34 4.94
C SER A 14 13.96 9.85 6.30
N THR A 15 13.15 9.05 7.00
CA THR A 15 13.50 8.53 8.33
C THR A 15 13.22 7.04 8.39
N ALA A 16 14.26 6.23 8.59
CA ALA A 16 14.15 4.79 8.84
C ALA A 16 13.45 4.45 10.18
N GLN A 17 12.93 5.45 10.88
CA GLN A 17 12.22 5.33 12.15
C GLN A 17 10.89 6.06 12.06
N VAL A 18 9.86 5.32 11.69
CA VAL A 18 8.51 5.76 11.94
C VAL A 18 7.97 4.90 13.09
N GLU A 19 7.97 5.47 14.28
CA GLU A 19 7.28 4.86 15.40
C GLU A 19 5.77 4.84 15.14
N GLY A 20 5.14 3.70 15.45
CA GLY A 20 3.70 3.50 15.25
C GLY A 20 2.88 4.62 15.88
N GLY A 21 1.91 5.14 15.17
CA GLY A 21 1.00 6.19 15.63
C GLY A 21 1.19 7.58 15.02
N TYR A 22 2.35 7.90 14.46
CA TYR A 22 2.59 9.21 13.86
C TYR A 22 1.85 9.47 12.54
N PHE A 23 1.34 8.44 11.92
CA PHE A 23 0.79 8.50 10.57
C PHE A 23 -0.51 9.28 10.43
N PHE A 24 -1.23 9.49 11.52
CA PHE A 24 -2.60 9.94 11.42
C PHE A 24 -2.88 11.27 12.09
N VAL A 25 -1.84 11.94 12.54
CA VAL A 25 -1.94 13.33 12.95
C VAL A 25 -1.43 14.21 11.86
N VAL A 26 -2.24 14.39 10.87
CA VAL A 26 -1.99 15.49 9.98
C VAL A 26 -3.03 16.51 10.14
N SER A 27 -2.58 17.50 10.73
CA SER A 27 -3.25 18.75 10.87
C SER A 27 -3.50 19.43 9.53
N GLY A 28 -4.71 19.69 9.23
CA GLY A 28 -5.02 20.98 8.69
C GLY A 28 -4.74 21.99 9.82
N SER A 29 -3.87 22.99 9.55
CA SER A 29 -3.65 24.19 10.36
C SER A 29 -3.42 24.02 11.87
N GLY A 30 -2.17 24.03 12.28
CA GLY A 30 -1.77 24.50 13.60
C GLY A 30 -1.84 23.52 14.76
N TYR A 31 -2.05 22.23 14.55
CA TYR A 31 -1.99 21.23 15.61
C TYR A 31 -0.58 20.65 15.72
N SER A 32 0.10 20.94 16.81
CA SER A 32 1.33 20.23 17.17
C SER A 32 0.98 18.79 17.54
N PRO A 33 1.61 17.76 16.97
CA PRO A 33 1.35 16.39 17.36
C PRO A 33 1.76 16.24 18.83
N LYS A 34 0.79 16.02 19.70
CA LYS A 34 1.09 15.44 21.00
C LYS A 34 1.54 14.01 20.77
N HIS A 35 2.56 13.60 21.50
CA HIS A 35 3.26 12.32 21.36
C HIS A 35 2.43 11.05 21.59
N ASP A 36 1.12 11.14 21.76
CA ASP A 36 0.25 10.06 22.22
C ASP A 36 -0.86 9.72 21.23
N THR A 37 -0.55 9.63 19.92
CA THR A 37 -1.53 9.25 18.92
C THR A 37 -1.45 7.77 18.62
N SER A 38 -2.53 7.06 18.85
CA SER A 38 -2.68 5.64 18.52
C SER A 38 -3.73 5.46 17.43
N SER A 39 -3.43 4.60 16.47
CA SER A 39 -4.33 4.26 15.37
C SER A 39 -4.64 2.79 15.39
N TYR A 40 -5.92 2.47 15.25
CA TYR A 40 -6.40 1.11 15.29
C TYR A 40 -7.19 0.79 14.03
N MET A 41 -6.94 -0.36 13.44
CA MET A 41 -7.84 -0.94 12.46
C MET A 41 -8.97 -1.63 13.19
N PHE A 42 -10.21 -1.36 12.79
CA PHE A 42 -11.39 -1.94 13.39
C PHE A 42 -12.22 -2.72 12.36
N ILE A 43 -12.98 -3.65 12.86
CA ILE A 43 -14.12 -4.28 12.18
C ILE A 43 -15.42 -3.80 12.82
N GLY A 44 -16.45 -3.63 12.00
CA GLY A 44 -17.74 -3.11 12.45
C GLY A 44 -18.93 -3.90 11.92
N SER A 45 -20.03 -3.91 12.69
CA SER A 45 -21.29 -4.51 12.31
C SER A 45 -22.29 -3.44 11.89
N VAL A 46 -22.90 -3.65 10.73
CA VAL A 46 -24.04 -2.87 10.24
C VAL A 46 -25.12 -3.82 9.77
N ASP A 47 -26.33 -3.30 9.58
CA ASP A 47 -27.42 -4.05 8.96
C ASP A 47 -27.05 -4.52 7.56
N ALA A 48 -27.75 -5.54 7.07
CA ALA A 48 -27.55 -6.02 5.71
C ALA A 48 -27.80 -4.89 4.69
N TRP A 49 -26.94 -4.82 3.70
CA TRP A 49 -27.13 -3.89 2.59
C TRP A 49 -28.33 -4.34 1.75
N LEU A 50 -28.92 -3.42 1.00
CA LEU A 50 -29.93 -3.79 -0.01
C LEU A 50 -29.39 -4.81 -1.02
N ASN A 51 -28.10 -4.71 -1.32
CA ASN A 51 -27.33 -5.69 -2.08
C ASN A 51 -25.99 -5.93 -1.36
N ASP A 52 -25.86 -7.06 -0.69
CA ASP A 52 -24.62 -7.41 0.03
C ASP A 52 -23.41 -7.66 -0.91
N ASN A 53 -23.65 -7.86 -2.21
CA ASN A 53 -22.56 -8.00 -3.19
C ASN A 53 -22.06 -6.66 -3.73
N ASP A 54 -22.83 -5.59 -3.53
CA ASP A 54 -22.49 -4.22 -3.96
C ASP A 54 -22.85 -3.24 -2.85
N PRO A 55 -22.05 -3.22 -1.77
CA PRO A 55 -22.29 -2.34 -0.64
C PRO A 55 -22.14 -0.87 -1.03
N PRO A 56 -23.01 0.03 -0.54
CA PRO A 56 -22.93 1.44 -0.90
C PRO A 56 -21.64 2.07 -0.37
N PRO A 57 -21.05 3.05 -1.07
CA PRO A 57 -19.92 3.79 -0.53
C PRO A 57 -20.32 4.51 0.76
N PRO A 58 -19.41 4.59 1.76
CA PRO A 58 -19.71 5.26 3.00
C PRO A 58 -19.90 6.77 2.79
N THR A 59 -20.94 7.34 3.41
CA THR A 59 -21.21 8.78 3.37
C THR A 59 -20.52 9.50 4.52
N GLN A 60 -20.00 10.70 4.24
CA GLN A 60 -19.28 11.52 5.23
C GLN A 60 -20.24 12.52 5.94
N ASN A 61 -21.15 12.01 6.77
CA ASN A 61 -21.92 12.88 7.64
C ASN A 61 -21.75 12.46 9.11
N GLN A 62 -21.98 13.38 10.03
CA GLN A 62 -21.74 13.14 11.46
C GLN A 62 -22.57 12.00 12.06
N VAL A 63 -23.77 11.77 11.53
CA VAL A 63 -24.66 10.70 12.01
C VAL A 63 -24.08 9.34 11.63
N VAL A 64 -23.63 9.21 10.38
CA VAL A 64 -22.99 7.98 9.88
C VAL A 64 -21.68 7.73 10.62
N VAL A 65 -20.81 8.75 10.77
CA VAL A 65 -19.56 8.63 11.52
C VAL A 65 -19.80 8.15 12.95
N LYS A 66 -20.74 8.75 13.65
CA LYS A 66 -21.12 8.30 15.01
C LYS A 66 -21.69 6.88 15.02
N GLY A 67 -22.47 6.53 14.01
CA GLY A 67 -22.99 5.18 13.83
C GLY A 67 -21.87 4.15 13.67
N VAL A 68 -20.90 4.43 12.80
CA VAL A 68 -19.72 3.57 12.58
C VAL A 68 -18.95 3.35 13.88
N LEU A 69 -18.62 4.43 14.61
CA LEU A 69 -17.88 4.35 15.88
C LEU A 69 -18.65 3.57 16.98
N LYS A 70 -19.97 3.62 16.96
CA LYS A 70 -20.82 2.87 17.91
C LYS A 70 -20.99 1.39 17.52
N ASN A 71 -20.75 1.06 16.28
CA ASN A 71 -20.92 -0.29 15.74
C ASN A 71 -19.59 -1.04 15.60
N MET A 72 -18.49 -0.52 16.12
CA MET A 72 -17.21 -1.25 16.16
C MET A 72 -17.35 -2.51 17.02
N ILE A 73 -16.70 -3.60 16.57
CA ILE A 73 -16.70 -4.91 17.24
C ILE A 73 -15.37 -5.15 17.94
N ALA A 74 -14.28 -4.80 17.28
CA ALA A 74 -12.93 -4.95 17.80
C ALA A 74 -12.00 -3.95 17.13
N ALA A 75 -10.94 -3.55 17.83
CA ALA A 75 -9.93 -2.65 17.33
C ALA A 75 -8.52 -3.21 17.60
N LYS A 76 -7.67 -3.25 16.58
CA LYS A 76 -6.30 -3.74 16.66
C LYS A 76 -5.32 -2.64 16.27
N LEU A 77 -4.28 -2.45 17.09
CA LEU A 77 -3.26 -1.41 16.91
C LEU A 77 -2.54 -1.58 15.58
N ILE A 78 -2.41 -0.49 14.85
CA ILE A 78 -1.57 -0.40 13.65
C ILE A 78 -0.18 0.07 14.09
N THR A 79 0.82 -0.73 13.77
CA THR A 79 2.23 -0.42 14.03
C THR A 79 2.96 -0.18 12.70
N SER A 80 4.20 0.30 12.75
CA SER A 80 5.03 0.46 11.55
C SER A 80 5.20 -0.84 10.75
N SER A 81 5.23 -1.99 11.42
CA SER A 81 5.30 -3.31 10.77
C SER A 81 4.02 -3.71 10.01
N ASN A 82 2.91 -3.03 10.26
CA ASN A 82 1.65 -3.22 9.55
C ASN A 82 1.52 -2.34 8.29
N MET A 83 2.53 -1.57 7.93
CA MET A 83 2.46 -0.60 6.85
C MET A 83 3.61 -0.79 5.87
N CYS A 84 3.32 -0.66 4.58
CA CYS A 84 4.32 -0.75 3.53
C CYS A 84 3.94 0.10 2.33
N PRO A 85 4.88 0.87 1.75
CA PRO A 85 4.68 1.47 0.44
C PRO A 85 4.49 0.39 -0.61
N VAL A 86 3.48 0.57 -1.47
CA VAL A 86 3.19 -0.40 -2.53
C VAL A 86 3.03 0.30 -3.87
N VAL A 87 3.45 -0.38 -4.93
CA VAL A 87 3.22 0.04 -6.31
C VAL A 87 2.41 -1.00 -7.05
N GLN A 88 1.87 -0.62 -8.19
CA GLN A 88 1.13 -1.54 -9.04
C GLN A 88 2.01 -2.75 -9.39
N ARG A 89 1.48 -3.95 -9.22
CA ARG A 89 2.14 -5.17 -9.65
C ARG A 89 2.07 -5.31 -11.15
N ILE A 90 3.23 -5.38 -11.80
CA ILE A 90 3.38 -5.64 -13.21
C ILE A 90 4.35 -6.80 -13.35
N ASP A 91 3.82 -8.00 -13.58
CA ASP A 91 4.64 -9.19 -13.82
C ASP A 91 5.14 -9.18 -15.27
N TRP A 92 6.42 -9.52 -15.46
CA TRP A 92 6.94 -9.68 -16.80
C TRP A 92 6.23 -10.82 -17.55
N THR A 93 5.85 -10.56 -18.78
CA THR A 93 5.24 -11.56 -19.68
C THR A 93 5.87 -11.48 -21.05
N THR A 94 6.17 -12.64 -21.62
CA THR A 94 6.74 -12.72 -22.97
C THR A 94 5.77 -12.21 -24.03
N GLY A 95 6.29 -11.54 -25.04
CA GLY A 95 5.51 -10.98 -26.15
C GLY A 95 4.88 -9.61 -25.86
N THR A 96 5.06 -9.08 -24.65
CA THR A 96 4.56 -7.75 -24.28
C THR A 96 5.50 -6.67 -24.77
N VAL A 97 4.94 -5.56 -25.25
CA VAL A 97 5.70 -4.32 -25.50
C VAL A 97 5.62 -3.47 -24.25
N TYR A 98 6.76 -3.22 -23.63
CA TYR A 98 6.88 -2.35 -22.47
C TYR A 98 7.29 -0.95 -22.88
N ASP A 99 6.84 0.05 -22.14
CA ASP A 99 7.35 1.41 -22.26
C ASP A 99 8.77 1.48 -21.71
N TYR A 100 9.60 2.38 -22.23
CA TYR A 100 10.86 2.69 -21.59
C TYR A 100 10.78 3.98 -20.78
N TYR A 101 11.52 4.04 -19.69
CA TYR A 101 11.59 5.21 -18.83
C TYR A 101 12.19 6.40 -19.58
N LYS A 102 11.56 7.54 -19.40
CA LYS A 102 12.00 8.82 -19.94
C LYS A 102 12.01 9.83 -18.80
N ASP A 103 13.15 10.39 -18.50
CA ASP A 103 13.34 11.40 -17.45
C ASP A 103 12.66 12.74 -17.74
N TYR A 104 12.30 12.98 -19.00
CA TYR A 104 11.65 14.20 -19.50
C TYR A 104 10.13 14.06 -19.73
N GLU A 105 9.52 12.92 -19.43
CA GLU A 105 8.08 12.67 -19.53
C GLU A 105 7.50 12.23 -18.19
N ASP A 106 6.23 12.55 -17.95
CA ASP A 106 5.50 11.96 -16.82
C ASP A 106 5.21 10.47 -17.09
N MET A 107 5.94 9.62 -16.38
CA MET A 107 5.79 8.16 -16.46
C MET A 107 4.73 7.62 -15.51
N PHE A 108 4.15 8.45 -14.64
CA PHE A 108 3.27 8.03 -13.54
C PHE A 108 1.79 8.33 -13.79
N THR A 109 1.43 8.73 -15.00
CA THR A 109 0.02 8.94 -15.40
C THR A 109 -0.79 7.66 -15.22
N ARG A 110 -2.02 7.81 -14.71
CA ARG A 110 -2.94 6.71 -14.42
C ARG A 110 -4.25 6.87 -15.18
N ASP A 111 -4.86 5.75 -15.53
CA ASP A 111 -6.18 5.68 -16.15
C ASP A 111 -7.32 5.93 -15.12
N GLU A 112 -8.56 5.82 -15.56
CA GLU A 112 -9.75 5.95 -14.72
C GLU A 112 -9.83 4.90 -13.60
N TYR A 113 -9.21 3.73 -13.79
CA TYR A 113 -9.11 2.65 -12.81
C TYR A 113 -7.89 2.79 -11.89
N LYS A 114 -7.20 3.95 -11.95
CA LYS A 114 -5.99 4.24 -11.17
C LYS A 114 -4.80 3.31 -11.46
N LYS A 115 -4.78 2.66 -12.63
CA LYS A 115 -3.65 1.87 -13.13
C LYS A 115 -2.71 2.72 -13.96
N LEU A 116 -1.41 2.42 -13.91
CA LEU A 116 -0.41 3.08 -14.74
C LEU A 116 -0.75 2.88 -16.23
N THR A 117 -0.72 3.96 -16.98
CA THR A 117 -0.91 3.93 -18.43
C THR A 117 0.36 3.53 -19.18
N LYS A 118 1.54 3.71 -18.56
CA LYS A 118 2.85 3.34 -19.11
C LYS A 118 3.46 2.21 -18.28
N LEU A 119 3.72 1.08 -18.92
CA LEU A 119 4.28 -0.11 -18.27
C LEU A 119 5.80 -0.10 -18.40
N PHE A 120 6.50 0.69 -17.61
CA PHE A 120 7.95 0.93 -17.74
C PHE A 120 8.80 0.17 -16.70
N TYR A 121 8.20 -0.60 -15.83
CA TYR A 121 8.88 -1.52 -14.91
C TYR A 121 8.16 -2.85 -14.83
N VAL A 122 8.88 -3.88 -14.43
CA VAL A 122 8.35 -5.24 -14.30
C VAL A 122 8.94 -5.95 -13.09
N ARG A 123 8.19 -6.90 -12.56
CA ARG A 123 8.68 -7.91 -11.61
C ARG A 123 8.91 -9.23 -12.35
N ASN A 124 10.04 -9.86 -12.14
CA ASN A 124 10.32 -11.21 -12.67
C ASN A 124 9.92 -12.33 -11.68
N ARG A 125 10.09 -13.59 -12.10
CA ARG A 125 9.79 -14.79 -11.28
C ARG A 125 10.61 -14.91 -9.98
N PHE A 126 11.70 -14.18 -9.83
CA PHE A 126 12.55 -14.15 -8.63
C PHE A 126 12.25 -12.95 -7.73
N ASP A 127 11.11 -12.28 -7.91
CA ASP A 127 10.72 -11.07 -7.19
C ASP A 127 11.68 -9.88 -7.37
N GLN A 128 12.51 -9.91 -8.42
CA GLN A 128 13.37 -8.80 -8.81
C GLN A 128 12.57 -7.80 -9.63
N ILE A 129 12.72 -6.51 -9.33
CA ILE A 129 12.06 -5.41 -10.04
C ILE A 129 13.07 -4.75 -10.95
N PHE A 130 12.70 -4.66 -12.22
CA PHE A 130 13.50 -4.02 -13.27
C PHE A 130 12.72 -2.87 -13.89
N LYS A 131 13.43 -1.78 -14.20
CA LYS A 131 12.93 -0.66 -14.98
C LYS A 131 13.46 -0.75 -16.41
N CYS A 132 12.59 -0.55 -17.39
CA CYS A 132 12.97 -0.56 -18.81
C CYS A 132 13.63 0.75 -19.17
N LEU A 133 14.85 0.71 -19.68
CA LEU A 133 15.57 1.88 -20.22
C LEU A 133 15.49 1.97 -21.73
N TYR A 134 15.26 0.84 -22.43
CA TYR A 134 15.09 0.80 -23.86
C TYR A 134 14.26 -0.42 -24.27
N ASN A 135 13.30 -0.23 -25.13
CA ASN A 135 12.33 -1.25 -25.57
C ASN A 135 12.53 -1.69 -27.04
N ASN A 136 13.73 -1.61 -27.55
CA ASN A 136 14.05 -1.96 -28.94
C ASN A 136 13.09 -1.31 -29.96
N ASN A 137 12.88 0.01 -29.85
CA ASN A 137 11.96 0.80 -30.70
C ASN A 137 10.52 0.26 -30.76
N GLY A 138 10.00 -0.21 -29.65
CA GLY A 138 8.64 -0.76 -29.56
C GLY A 138 8.56 -2.23 -29.97
N GLY A 139 9.66 -2.95 -29.98
CA GLY A 139 9.68 -4.41 -30.15
C GLY A 139 9.08 -5.15 -28.96
N GLN A 140 8.66 -6.40 -29.15
CA GLN A 140 8.18 -7.25 -28.07
C GLN A 140 9.31 -7.74 -27.18
N SER A 141 9.14 -7.73 -25.86
CA SER A 141 10.07 -8.38 -24.94
C SER A 141 9.83 -9.89 -24.94
N THR A 142 10.87 -10.65 -25.25
CA THR A 142 10.81 -12.12 -25.33
C THR A 142 11.78 -12.81 -24.38
N VAL A 143 12.66 -12.05 -23.75
CA VAL A 143 13.65 -12.55 -22.78
C VAL A 143 13.42 -11.91 -21.42
N GLU A 144 13.14 -12.74 -20.40
CA GLU A 144 12.89 -12.27 -19.03
C GLU A 144 14.16 -11.63 -18.43
N PRO A 145 14.10 -10.42 -17.86
CA PRO A 145 15.23 -9.83 -17.17
C PRO A 145 15.50 -10.58 -15.86
N ILE A 146 16.67 -11.19 -15.75
CA ILE A 146 17.08 -11.98 -14.59
C ILE A 146 18.51 -11.65 -14.20
N LEU A 147 18.74 -11.33 -12.93
CA LEU A 147 20.05 -11.34 -12.32
C LEU A 147 20.19 -12.54 -11.38
N GLN A 148 21.39 -13.09 -11.30
CA GLN A 148 21.66 -14.19 -10.39
C GLN A 148 21.37 -13.76 -8.95
N PRO A 149 20.59 -14.51 -8.17
CA PRO A 149 20.34 -14.22 -6.76
C PRO A 149 21.66 -14.12 -5.99
N GLY A 150 21.80 -13.09 -5.14
CA GLY A 150 23.01 -12.82 -4.37
C GLY A 150 24.08 -11.99 -5.08
N THR A 151 23.92 -11.71 -6.38
CA THR A 151 24.82 -10.81 -7.12
C THR A 151 24.13 -9.53 -7.57
N THR A 152 22.89 -9.33 -7.13
CA THR A 152 22.06 -8.18 -7.49
C THR A 152 22.57 -6.91 -6.80
N GLN A 153 22.82 -5.87 -7.60
CA GLN A 153 23.16 -4.54 -7.08
C GLN A 153 22.25 -3.49 -7.73
N PRO A 154 21.67 -2.56 -6.97
CA PRO A 154 20.90 -1.48 -7.51
C PRO A 154 21.66 -0.72 -8.60
N GLY A 155 20.98 -0.40 -9.71
CA GLY A 155 21.59 0.25 -10.86
C GLY A 155 22.36 -0.67 -11.81
N GLN A 156 22.34 -1.97 -11.63
CA GLN A 156 22.93 -2.92 -12.57
C GLN A 156 22.09 -3.03 -13.85
N THR A 157 22.71 -2.75 -15.01
CA THR A 157 22.05 -2.78 -16.31
C THR A 157 22.19 -4.17 -16.96
N LEU A 158 21.09 -4.64 -17.57
CA LEU A 158 21.03 -5.83 -18.42
C LEU A 158 20.71 -5.42 -19.85
N ILE A 159 21.48 -5.93 -20.80
CA ILE A 159 21.21 -5.85 -22.24
C ILE A 159 20.85 -7.27 -22.69
N LEU A 160 19.62 -7.46 -23.15
CA LEU A 160 19.10 -8.78 -23.49
C LEU A 160 19.12 -9.01 -25.01
N SER A 161 19.06 -10.28 -25.43
CA SER A 161 19.12 -10.66 -26.84
C SER A 161 17.91 -10.22 -27.67
N ASP A 162 16.78 -9.87 -27.02
CA ASP A 162 15.61 -9.25 -27.65
C ASP A 162 15.78 -7.75 -27.91
N GLY A 163 16.94 -7.18 -27.56
CA GLY A 163 17.27 -5.76 -27.72
C GLY A 163 16.77 -4.85 -26.59
N TYR A 164 16.08 -5.38 -25.59
CA TYR A 164 15.71 -4.63 -24.41
C TYR A 164 16.90 -4.31 -23.52
N LYS A 165 16.85 -3.11 -22.90
CA LYS A 165 17.76 -2.73 -21.82
C LYS A 165 16.97 -2.53 -20.55
N TRP A 166 17.29 -3.30 -19.53
CA TRP A 166 16.67 -3.23 -18.22
C TRP A 166 17.67 -2.81 -17.17
N ILE A 167 17.23 -2.07 -16.17
CA ILE A 167 18.05 -1.74 -15.01
C ILE A 167 17.39 -2.31 -13.76
N TYR A 168 18.19 -2.95 -12.93
CA TYR A 168 17.71 -3.52 -11.67
C TYR A 168 17.50 -2.43 -10.64
N VAL A 169 16.31 -2.44 -10.02
CA VAL A 169 15.91 -1.48 -8.98
C VAL A 169 16.03 -2.10 -7.60
N THR A 170 15.33 -3.20 -7.35
CA THR A 170 15.30 -3.87 -6.05
C THR A 170 14.74 -5.29 -6.16
N THR A 171 14.81 -6.04 -5.07
CA THR A 171 14.10 -7.33 -4.92
C THR A 171 13.08 -7.22 -3.79
N ILE A 172 11.89 -7.74 -4.00
CA ILE A 172 10.85 -7.76 -2.98
C ILE A 172 11.29 -8.63 -1.81
N ASP A 173 11.29 -8.07 -0.62
CA ASP A 173 11.60 -8.82 0.59
C ASP A 173 10.52 -9.88 0.90
N LYS A 174 10.96 -11.09 1.30
CA LYS A 174 10.06 -12.22 1.56
C LYS A 174 9.09 -11.96 2.71
N GLY A 175 9.52 -11.23 3.73
CA GLY A 175 8.68 -10.86 4.87
C GLY A 175 7.59 -9.87 4.46
N LEU A 176 7.96 -8.86 3.67
CA LEU A 176 7.00 -7.89 3.12
C LEU A 176 6.03 -8.56 2.14
N LYS A 177 6.51 -9.50 1.33
CA LYS A 177 5.67 -10.22 0.37
C LYS A 177 4.53 -10.96 1.08
N LYS A 178 4.78 -11.59 2.22
CA LYS A 178 3.73 -12.30 2.98
C LYS A 178 2.53 -11.40 3.29
N ASN A 179 2.79 -10.16 3.70
CA ASN A 179 1.77 -9.27 4.24
C ASN A 179 1.23 -8.26 3.22
N PHE A 180 2.04 -7.83 2.24
CA PHE A 180 1.76 -6.67 1.40
C PHE A 180 1.77 -6.97 -0.10
N PHE A 181 1.77 -8.22 -0.49
CA PHE A 181 1.74 -8.64 -1.89
C PHE A 181 0.40 -9.27 -2.23
N ASP A 182 -0.21 -8.82 -3.33
CA ASP A 182 -1.44 -9.41 -3.87
C ASP A 182 -1.45 -9.35 -5.42
N ASP A 183 -2.60 -9.56 -6.04
CA ASP A 183 -2.74 -9.57 -7.50
C ASP A 183 -2.60 -8.18 -8.13
N SER A 184 -2.74 -7.11 -7.37
CA SER A 184 -2.73 -5.73 -7.84
C SER A 184 -1.51 -4.95 -7.37
N TRP A 185 -0.94 -5.31 -6.21
CA TRP A 185 0.06 -4.54 -5.51
C TRP A 185 1.28 -5.35 -5.13
N MET A 186 2.45 -4.71 -5.20
CA MET A 186 3.71 -5.26 -4.71
C MET A 186 4.40 -4.27 -3.77
N PRO A 187 4.98 -4.77 -2.65
CA PRO A 187 5.64 -3.93 -1.67
C PRO A 187 6.99 -3.44 -2.17
N LEU A 188 7.36 -2.25 -1.72
CA LEU A 188 8.69 -1.69 -1.90
C LEU A 188 9.39 -1.57 -0.54
N THR A 189 10.66 -1.92 -0.52
CA THR A 189 11.54 -1.57 0.59
C THR A 189 12.01 -0.13 0.45
N VAL A 190 12.18 0.56 1.57
CA VAL A 190 12.96 1.81 1.61
C VAL A 190 14.36 1.51 1.08
N GLY A 191 14.86 2.36 0.19
CA GLY A 191 16.05 2.10 -0.57
C GLY A 191 17.21 1.60 0.26
N GLN A 192 17.85 0.55 -0.20
CA GLN A 192 19.14 0.14 0.34
C GLN A 192 20.17 1.14 -0.17
N ALA A 193 20.96 1.71 0.73
CA ALA A 193 22.11 2.49 0.34
C ALA A 193 22.91 1.66 -0.68
N ARG A 194 23.16 2.23 -1.84
CA ARG A 194 23.97 1.59 -2.90
C ARG A 194 25.28 1.12 -2.27
N ALA A 195 25.58 -0.16 -2.37
CA ALA A 195 26.74 -0.77 -1.73
C ALA A 195 28.08 -0.27 -2.30
N ASP A 196 28.05 0.51 -3.37
CA ASP A 196 29.24 1.11 -3.96
C ASP A 196 29.57 2.43 -3.25
N SER A 197 30.26 2.29 -2.11
CA SER A 197 30.80 3.42 -1.33
C SER A 197 31.86 4.25 -2.08
N THR A 198 32.30 3.79 -3.25
CA THR A 198 33.30 4.49 -4.08
C THR A 198 32.66 5.55 -4.97
N LYS A 199 31.35 5.49 -5.19
CA LYS A 199 30.61 6.52 -5.90
C LYS A 199 29.95 7.44 -4.89
N PRO A 200 30.24 8.76 -4.93
CA PRO A 200 29.52 9.70 -4.08
C PRO A 200 28.02 9.50 -4.30
N ALA A 201 27.22 9.74 -3.25
CA ALA A 201 25.76 9.86 -3.35
C ALA A 201 25.46 11.09 -4.24
N GLY A 202 25.75 10.94 -5.53
CA GLY A 202 25.73 11.99 -6.52
C GLY A 202 24.41 12.07 -7.23
N LEU A 203 24.16 13.22 -7.77
CA LEU A 203 23.16 13.48 -8.79
C LEU A 203 23.31 12.47 -9.95
N GLY A 204 22.32 12.32 -10.79
CA GLY A 204 22.13 11.31 -11.79
C GLY A 204 23.33 10.84 -12.63
N GLU A 205 23.20 9.68 -13.19
CA GLU A 205 24.13 8.99 -14.07
C GLU A 205 23.49 8.82 -15.44
N VAL A 206 24.26 8.83 -16.52
CA VAL A 206 23.79 8.47 -17.86
C VAL A 206 23.89 6.95 -17.99
N ASN A 207 22.80 6.23 -17.74
CA ASN A 207 22.80 4.76 -17.70
C ASN A 207 22.49 4.12 -19.06
N ALA A 208 21.80 4.84 -19.94
CA ALA A 208 21.49 4.38 -21.29
C ALA A 208 21.47 5.55 -22.26
N ILE A 209 21.75 5.26 -23.52
CA ILE A 209 21.57 6.18 -24.63
C ILE A 209 20.74 5.45 -25.69
N ASN A 210 19.57 6.00 -25.99
CA ASN A 210 18.62 5.41 -26.93
C ASN A 210 18.79 6.06 -28.31
N VAL A 211 19.00 5.24 -29.35
CA VAL A 211 19.10 5.68 -30.72
C VAL A 211 17.71 5.87 -31.30
N SER A 212 17.22 7.11 -31.38
CA SER A 212 15.93 7.43 -31.98
C SER A 212 15.95 7.48 -33.49
N THR A 213 17.08 7.87 -34.06
CA THR A 213 17.32 7.82 -35.51
C THR A 213 18.71 7.25 -35.76
N ARG A 214 18.78 6.16 -36.52
CA ARG A 214 20.04 5.43 -36.77
C ARG A 214 21.02 6.16 -37.68
N GLY A 215 20.56 7.18 -38.38
CA GLY A 215 21.35 7.86 -39.39
C GLY A 215 21.76 6.95 -40.56
N ASN A 216 22.67 7.41 -41.39
CA ASN A 216 23.13 6.69 -42.56
C ASN A 216 24.59 6.97 -42.90
N ASN A 217 25.15 6.14 -43.77
CA ASN A 217 26.49 6.25 -44.28
C ASN A 217 27.63 6.18 -43.25
N TYR A 218 27.41 5.72 -42.05
CA TYR A 218 28.47 5.51 -41.05
C TYR A 218 29.39 4.35 -41.48
N THR A 219 30.66 4.42 -41.06
CA THR A 219 31.58 3.31 -41.23
C THR A 219 31.29 2.20 -40.25
N ASN A 220 31.15 0.95 -40.68
CA ASN A 220 30.89 -0.18 -39.79
C ASN A 220 32.00 -0.35 -38.74
N GLY A 221 31.62 -0.74 -37.54
CA GLY A 221 32.53 -0.91 -36.41
C GLY A 221 32.29 0.15 -35.32
N THR A 222 33.24 0.30 -34.42
CA THR A 222 33.16 1.19 -33.25
C THR A 222 34.11 2.37 -33.28
N ASP A 223 35.10 2.40 -34.18
CA ASP A 223 36.28 3.25 -34.02
C ASP A 223 36.18 4.60 -34.72
N THR A 224 35.29 4.75 -35.70
CA THR A 224 35.18 5.96 -36.52
C THR A 224 34.00 6.87 -36.12
N THR A 225 33.14 6.44 -35.23
CA THR A 225 32.00 7.24 -34.77
C THR A 225 32.26 7.76 -33.37
N ILE A 226 32.27 9.08 -33.23
CA ILE A 226 32.55 9.76 -31.97
C ILE A 226 31.22 10.08 -31.30
N VAL A 227 31.03 9.59 -30.05
CA VAL A 227 29.89 9.92 -29.19
C VAL A 227 30.36 10.91 -28.12
N THR A 228 29.81 12.09 -28.14
CA THR A 228 30.09 13.13 -27.13
C THR A 228 28.87 13.33 -26.26
N ILE A 229 29.05 13.19 -24.94
CA ILE A 229 28.04 13.43 -23.95
C ILE A 229 28.36 14.76 -23.24
N THR A 230 27.42 15.69 -23.26
CA THR A 230 27.53 17.01 -22.62
C THR A 230 26.34 17.23 -21.67
N GLY A 231 26.52 18.04 -20.64
CA GLY A 231 25.51 18.35 -19.63
C GLY A 231 26.14 19.06 -18.44
N ASP A 232 25.43 19.11 -17.34
CA ASP A 232 25.91 19.69 -16.08
C ASP A 232 26.74 18.71 -15.24
N GLY A 233 26.67 17.39 -15.57
CA GLY A 233 27.50 16.36 -14.97
C GLY A 233 28.85 16.17 -15.67
N ARG A 234 29.56 15.09 -15.29
CA ARG A 234 30.88 14.77 -15.83
C ARG A 234 31.19 13.29 -15.84
N GLY A 235 32.10 12.89 -16.72
CA GLY A 235 32.72 11.57 -16.74
C GLY A 235 31.93 10.50 -17.47
N ALA A 236 30.76 10.80 -18.03
CA ALA A 236 30.06 9.84 -18.88
C ALA A 236 30.81 9.59 -20.18
N LYS A 237 30.95 8.30 -20.57
CA LYS A 237 31.56 7.87 -21.80
C LYS A 237 30.73 6.79 -22.49
N ALA A 238 30.68 6.84 -23.80
CA ALA A 238 29.98 5.86 -24.61
C ALA A 238 30.66 5.71 -25.98
N TYR A 239 30.38 4.59 -26.64
CA TYR A 239 30.76 4.39 -28.04
C TYR A 239 29.57 3.91 -28.87
N ALA A 240 29.57 4.20 -30.17
CA ALA A 240 28.54 3.76 -31.08
C ALA A 240 28.92 2.42 -31.72
N ASN A 241 28.00 1.49 -31.77
CA ASN A 241 28.11 0.26 -32.55
C ASN A 241 27.41 0.46 -33.89
N VAL A 242 28.22 0.45 -34.99
CA VAL A 242 27.72 0.66 -36.35
C VAL A 242 27.71 -0.66 -37.11
N TYR A 243 26.55 -1.02 -37.62
CA TYR A 243 26.39 -2.16 -38.52
C TYR A 243 25.47 -1.76 -39.67
N ASN A 244 25.78 -2.25 -40.86
CA ASN A 244 25.02 -1.95 -42.08
C ASN A 244 24.95 -0.44 -42.39
N ARG A 245 26.06 0.29 -42.09
CA ARG A 245 26.21 1.74 -42.27
C ARG A 245 25.23 2.60 -41.46
N GLN A 246 24.66 2.04 -40.39
CA GLN A 246 23.76 2.70 -39.47
C GLN A 246 24.17 2.44 -38.02
N ILE A 247 23.90 3.39 -37.13
CA ILE A 247 24.14 3.19 -35.72
C ILE A 247 23.05 2.26 -35.19
N GLN A 248 23.44 1.08 -34.71
CA GLN A 248 22.51 0.10 -34.15
C GLN A 248 22.28 0.36 -32.70
N ASP A 249 23.30 0.72 -31.95
CA ASP A 249 23.26 0.98 -30.52
C ASP A 249 24.37 1.93 -30.10
N ILE A 250 24.18 2.61 -28.97
CA ILE A 250 25.20 3.38 -28.26
C ILE A 250 25.35 2.77 -26.87
N ILE A 251 26.56 2.28 -26.59
CA ILE A 251 26.89 1.55 -25.38
C ILE A 251 27.61 2.49 -24.43
N VAL A 252 27.00 2.73 -23.24
CA VAL A 252 27.62 3.51 -22.17
C VAL A 252 28.66 2.65 -21.47
N THR A 253 29.93 3.10 -21.47
CA THR A 253 31.05 2.43 -20.79
C THR A 253 31.30 2.97 -19.40
N GLU A 254 31.09 4.26 -19.22
CA GLU A 254 31.18 4.95 -17.94
C GLU A 254 29.90 5.83 -17.78
N PRO A 255 29.08 5.65 -16.74
CA PRO A 255 27.83 6.40 -16.62
C PRO A 255 28.03 7.84 -16.14
N GLY A 256 29.24 8.17 -15.64
CA GLY A 256 29.51 9.47 -15.06
C GLY A 256 28.74 9.75 -13.76
N ASN A 257 28.67 11.01 -13.39
CA ASN A 257 27.94 11.45 -12.20
C ASN A 257 27.54 12.92 -12.27
N ASN A 258 26.64 13.33 -11.34
CA ASN A 258 26.16 14.71 -11.16
C ASN A 258 25.39 15.27 -12.36
N TYR A 259 24.79 14.42 -13.20
CA TYR A 259 23.92 14.88 -14.27
C TYR A 259 22.50 15.15 -13.71
N THR A 260 21.94 16.30 -14.04
CA THR A 260 20.49 16.55 -13.99
C THR A 260 19.89 16.58 -15.39
N TYR A 261 20.72 16.85 -16.38
CA TYR A 261 20.41 16.71 -17.80
C TYR A 261 21.66 16.31 -18.59
N ALA A 262 21.48 15.67 -19.73
CA ALA A 262 22.53 15.37 -20.67
C ALA A 262 22.04 15.52 -22.10
N THR A 263 22.99 15.76 -23.01
CA THR A 263 22.78 15.74 -24.47
C THR A 263 23.83 14.86 -25.12
N VAL A 264 23.44 14.17 -26.17
CA VAL A 264 24.37 13.30 -26.94
C VAL A 264 24.50 13.84 -28.35
N THR A 265 25.76 14.03 -28.77
CA THR A 265 26.09 14.38 -30.14
C THR A 265 26.89 13.24 -30.75
N VAL A 266 26.47 12.81 -31.95
CA VAL A 266 27.15 11.77 -32.72
C VAL A 266 27.80 12.42 -33.91
N THR A 267 29.12 12.30 -33.97
CA THR A 267 29.94 12.91 -35.06
C THR A 267 30.90 11.88 -35.67
N VAL A 268 31.46 12.23 -36.81
CA VAL A 268 32.51 11.47 -37.45
C VAL A 268 33.73 12.38 -37.72
N PRO A 269 34.96 11.85 -37.74
CA PRO A 269 36.15 12.63 -38.08
C PRO A 269 36.06 13.19 -39.50
N ALA A 270 36.82 14.24 -39.77
CA ALA A 270 36.91 14.84 -41.10
C ALA A 270 37.31 13.81 -42.13
N GLY A 271 36.59 13.75 -43.25
CA GLY A 271 36.82 12.79 -44.33
C GLY A 271 36.09 11.44 -44.22
N TYR A 272 35.43 11.18 -43.09
CA TYR A 272 34.56 10.00 -42.93
C TYR A 272 33.12 10.33 -43.24
N PRO A 273 32.39 9.41 -43.90
CA PRO A 273 30.95 9.58 -44.12
C PRO A 273 30.16 9.23 -42.85
N GLY A 274 28.98 9.78 -42.72
CA GLY A 274 28.04 9.50 -41.64
C GLY A 274 27.28 10.75 -41.20
N ALA A 275 25.95 10.64 -41.12
CA ALA A 275 25.12 11.77 -40.77
C ALA A 275 23.75 11.36 -40.21
N ASN A 276 23.06 12.34 -39.60
CA ASN A 276 21.65 12.29 -39.24
C ASN A 276 21.29 11.25 -38.16
N ALA A 277 22.25 10.77 -37.38
CA ALA A 277 21.91 10.02 -36.18
C ALA A 277 21.42 10.94 -35.06
N VAL A 278 20.37 10.51 -34.37
CA VAL A 278 19.83 11.19 -33.18
C VAL A 278 19.80 10.20 -32.05
N ALA A 279 20.37 10.59 -30.93
CA ALA A 279 20.46 9.76 -29.75
C ALA A 279 20.00 10.56 -28.51
N ILE A 280 19.24 9.91 -27.63
CA ILE A 280 18.66 10.50 -26.43
C ILE A 280 19.26 9.79 -25.23
N PRO A 281 19.95 10.50 -24.33
CA PRO A 281 20.44 9.93 -23.09
C PRO A 281 19.30 9.76 -22.10
N ILE A 282 19.41 8.76 -21.25
CA ILE A 282 18.51 8.55 -20.10
C ILE A 282 19.33 8.81 -18.83
N VAL A 283 18.93 9.85 -18.12
CA VAL A 283 19.54 10.22 -16.84
C VAL A 283 18.81 9.54 -15.70
N SER A 284 19.56 8.97 -14.77
CA SER A 284 18.99 8.33 -13.59
C SER A 284 18.43 9.36 -12.62
N PRO A 285 17.52 8.97 -11.71
CA PRO A 285 17.11 9.80 -10.60
C PRO A 285 18.30 10.12 -9.66
N VAL A 286 18.10 11.10 -8.79
CA VAL A 286 19.09 11.49 -7.77
C VAL A 286 19.49 10.28 -6.92
N GLY A 287 20.80 10.07 -6.77
CA GLY A 287 21.33 8.90 -6.08
C GLY A 287 21.54 7.66 -6.95
N GLY A 288 21.13 7.70 -8.23
CA GLY A 288 21.19 6.60 -9.17
C GLY A 288 19.99 5.67 -9.09
N HIS A 289 19.82 4.83 -10.11
CA HIS A 289 18.74 3.84 -10.12
C HIS A 289 18.85 2.87 -8.97
N GLY A 290 17.70 2.57 -8.33
CA GLY A 290 17.58 1.66 -7.19
C GLY A 290 17.98 2.26 -5.84
N SER A 291 18.42 3.52 -5.79
CA SER A 291 18.72 4.21 -4.53
C SER A 291 17.46 4.51 -3.72
N ASP A 292 16.39 4.90 -4.39
CA ASP A 292 15.07 5.13 -3.81
C ASP A 292 13.97 4.51 -4.68
N PRO A 293 13.68 3.21 -4.50
CA PRO A 293 12.65 2.53 -5.28
C PRO A 293 11.25 3.14 -5.14
N ILE A 294 10.97 3.79 -4.01
CA ILE A 294 9.66 4.41 -3.74
C ILE A 294 9.44 5.58 -4.70
N SER A 295 10.37 6.52 -4.71
CA SER A 295 10.31 7.67 -5.61
C SER A 295 10.49 7.25 -7.08
N GLU A 296 11.41 6.33 -7.34
CA GLU A 296 11.77 5.90 -8.69
C GLU A 296 10.65 5.19 -9.44
N LEU A 297 9.79 4.44 -8.73
CA LEU A 297 8.65 3.73 -9.30
C LEU A 297 7.32 4.49 -9.11
N GLY A 298 7.37 5.75 -8.63
CA GLY A 298 6.21 6.60 -8.46
C GLY A 298 5.20 6.05 -7.46
N CYS A 299 5.69 5.62 -6.30
CA CYS A 299 4.82 5.12 -5.26
C CYS A 299 3.95 6.23 -4.69
N ASP A 300 2.65 6.11 -4.88
CA ASP A 300 1.60 6.99 -4.39
C ASP A 300 0.62 6.27 -3.45
N ARG A 301 1.02 5.10 -2.95
CA ARG A 301 0.14 4.24 -2.16
C ARG A 301 0.83 3.62 -0.95
N LEU A 302 0.06 3.51 0.12
CA LEU A 302 0.44 2.83 1.36
C LEU A 302 -0.54 1.69 1.60
N MET A 303 -0.05 0.48 1.73
CA MET A 303 -0.86 -0.66 2.18
C MET A 303 -0.72 -0.82 3.68
N ILE A 304 -1.85 -0.92 4.37
CA ILE A 304 -1.94 -1.30 5.77
C ILE A 304 -2.47 -2.73 5.83
N SER A 305 -1.76 -3.61 6.50
CA SER A 305 -2.10 -5.03 6.64
C SER A 305 -2.14 -5.43 8.10
N VAL A 306 -3.33 -5.80 8.59
CA VAL A 306 -3.55 -6.26 9.96
C VAL A 306 -4.18 -7.64 9.91
N GLU A 307 -3.61 -8.58 10.66
CA GLU A 307 -4.12 -9.96 10.77
C GLU A 307 -4.94 -10.10 12.05
N LEU A 308 -6.14 -10.68 11.95
CA LEU A 308 -7.00 -11.03 13.07
C LEU A 308 -6.99 -12.55 13.24
N ASN A 309 -6.38 -13.05 14.32
CA ASN A 309 -6.16 -14.48 14.55
C ASN A 309 -7.21 -15.06 15.52
N GLY A 310 -8.20 -15.79 15.01
CA GLY A 310 -9.24 -16.39 15.84
C GLY A 310 -9.88 -15.39 16.78
N ALA A 311 -10.04 -15.75 18.06
CA ALA A 311 -10.65 -14.89 19.07
C ALA A 311 -9.68 -13.88 19.71
N GLU A 312 -8.39 -13.88 19.38
CA GLU A 312 -7.37 -12.98 19.96
C GLU A 312 -7.44 -12.93 21.50
N GLY A 313 -7.50 -14.10 22.13
CA GLY A 313 -7.64 -14.22 23.59
C GLY A 313 -9.02 -13.82 24.12
N GLY A 314 -10.05 -13.90 23.29
CA GLY A 314 -11.46 -13.53 23.64
C GLY A 314 -11.78 -12.06 23.40
N LYS A 315 -10.85 -11.27 22.87
CA LYS A 315 -11.08 -9.85 22.58
C LYS A 315 -11.91 -9.62 21.32
N ILE A 316 -11.88 -10.56 20.38
CA ILE A 316 -12.65 -10.47 19.14
C ILE A 316 -13.68 -11.59 19.11
N PRO A 317 -14.98 -11.26 19.02
CA PRO A 317 -16.01 -12.30 18.92
C PRO A 317 -15.82 -13.10 17.61
N THR A 318 -16.08 -14.39 17.70
CA THR A 318 -16.12 -15.34 16.58
C THR A 318 -17.55 -15.74 16.27
N ASN A 319 -17.77 -16.47 15.17
CA ASN A 319 -19.11 -16.79 14.64
C ASN A 319 -19.97 -15.55 14.36
N ILE A 320 -19.32 -14.47 13.94
CA ILE A 320 -19.96 -13.21 13.56
C ILE A 320 -19.75 -12.90 12.09
N SER A 321 -20.59 -12.04 11.57
CA SER A 321 -20.37 -11.41 10.27
C SER A 321 -20.12 -9.92 10.46
N PHE A 322 -19.07 -9.39 9.86
CA PHE A 322 -18.82 -7.95 9.81
C PHE A 322 -18.94 -7.43 8.38
N ARG A 323 -19.30 -6.15 8.25
CA ARG A 323 -19.53 -5.48 6.96
C ARG A 323 -18.78 -4.16 6.83
N GLN A 324 -18.06 -3.76 7.86
CA GLN A 324 -17.23 -2.54 7.84
C GLN A 324 -15.83 -2.84 8.33
N VAL A 325 -14.87 -2.20 7.67
CA VAL A 325 -13.47 -2.14 8.08
C VAL A 325 -13.04 -0.69 8.03
N GLY A 326 -12.28 -0.24 9.01
CA GLY A 326 -11.83 1.14 9.00
C GLY A 326 -10.68 1.41 9.94
N ILE A 327 -10.33 2.68 10.04
CA ILE A 327 -9.26 3.17 10.92
C ILE A 327 -9.85 4.21 11.86
N VAL A 328 -9.70 3.96 13.15
CA VAL A 328 -10.04 4.90 14.22
C VAL A 328 -8.75 5.43 14.86
N VAL A 329 -8.70 6.72 15.09
CA VAL A 329 -7.55 7.42 15.69
C VAL A 329 -7.93 7.93 17.07
N ASN A 330 -7.04 7.74 18.03
CA ASN A 330 -7.20 8.16 19.42
C ASN A 330 -8.55 7.74 20.04
N PRO A 331 -8.96 6.46 19.94
CA PRO A 331 -10.07 6.00 20.74
C PRO A 331 -9.70 6.17 22.24
N GLN A 332 -10.67 6.20 23.10
CA GLN A 332 -10.45 6.31 24.54
C GLN A 332 -10.91 5.02 25.23
N LEU A 333 -10.18 4.62 26.25
CA LEU A 333 -10.67 3.60 27.17
C LEU A 333 -11.88 4.14 27.94
N LYS A 334 -12.71 3.26 28.50
CA LYS A 334 -13.82 3.66 29.41
C LYS A 334 -13.36 4.53 30.58
N THR A 335 -12.11 4.39 31.00
CA THR A 335 -11.47 5.22 32.02
C THR A 335 -11.11 6.64 31.58
N GLY A 336 -11.26 6.94 30.28
CA GLY A 336 -10.80 8.18 29.65
C GLY A 336 -9.32 8.19 29.27
N ALA A 337 -8.60 7.12 29.59
CA ALA A 337 -7.18 7.00 29.24
C ALA A 337 -6.99 6.63 27.76
N ILE A 338 -5.78 6.92 27.24
CA ILE A 338 -5.37 6.50 25.89
C ILE A 338 -5.07 5.00 25.91
N PRO A 339 -5.60 4.21 24.96
CA PRO A 339 -5.30 2.79 24.87
C PRO A 339 -3.85 2.55 24.47
N THR A 340 -3.16 1.65 25.17
CA THR A 340 -1.75 1.26 24.91
C THR A 340 -1.60 -0.20 24.49
N GLY A 341 -2.68 -0.99 24.58
CA GLY A 341 -2.67 -2.40 24.21
C GLY A 341 -2.76 -2.61 22.69
N THR A 342 -2.42 -3.82 22.28
CA THR A 342 -2.41 -4.21 20.86
C THR A 342 -3.79 -4.53 20.31
N ILE A 343 -4.72 -4.97 21.16
CA ILE A 343 -6.08 -5.33 20.75
C ILE A 343 -7.09 -5.04 21.87
N TYR A 344 -8.25 -4.59 21.47
CA TYR A 344 -9.34 -4.22 22.36
C TYR A 344 -10.67 -4.77 21.87
N ASN A 345 -11.45 -5.27 22.81
CA ASN A 345 -12.87 -5.51 22.61
C ASN A 345 -13.63 -4.18 22.66
N THR A 346 -14.48 -3.97 21.67
CA THR A 346 -15.33 -2.77 21.57
C THR A 346 -16.83 -3.10 21.72
N THR A 347 -17.15 -4.34 22.11
CA THR A 347 -18.51 -4.79 22.42
C THR A 347 -18.72 -4.89 23.93
N ASP A 348 -19.92 -4.58 24.41
CA ASP A 348 -20.31 -4.91 25.76
C ASP A 348 -20.71 -6.39 25.84
N LEU A 349 -20.33 -7.08 26.92
CA LEU A 349 -20.63 -8.49 27.14
C LEU A 349 -21.72 -8.61 28.21
N CYS A 350 -22.88 -9.12 27.81
CA CYS A 350 -23.98 -9.41 28.78
C CYS A 350 -24.11 -10.92 28.94
N TYR A 351 -23.77 -11.41 30.12
CA TYR A 351 -23.94 -12.81 30.51
C TYR A 351 -25.36 -13.00 31.04
N VAL A 352 -26.05 -14.01 30.55
CA VAL A 352 -27.43 -14.23 30.88
C VAL A 352 -27.66 -15.65 31.39
N THR A 353 -28.76 -15.85 32.14
CA THR A 353 -29.17 -17.16 32.66
C THR A 353 -29.39 -18.17 31.53
N PHE A 354 -29.28 -19.45 31.85
CA PHE A 354 -29.78 -20.51 30.99
C PHE A 354 -31.27 -20.35 30.74
N GLY A 355 -31.74 -20.78 29.58
CA GLY A 355 -33.15 -20.67 29.21
C GLY A 355 -33.42 -21.14 27.81
N THR A 356 -34.66 -21.04 27.37
CA THR A 356 -35.11 -21.37 26.02
C THR A 356 -35.05 -20.13 25.11
N GLY A 357 -35.05 -20.36 23.81
CA GLY A 357 -34.95 -19.33 22.79
C GLY A 357 -33.52 -18.92 22.48
N SER A 358 -33.32 -18.25 21.35
CA SER A 358 -32.03 -17.74 20.86
C SER A 358 -32.19 -16.30 20.41
N TYR A 359 -31.28 -15.45 20.84
CA TYR A 359 -31.20 -14.08 20.31
C TYR A 359 -30.74 -14.10 18.88
N GLN A 360 -31.21 -13.14 18.08
CA GLN A 360 -30.86 -13.01 16.67
C GLN A 360 -29.78 -11.93 16.49
N SER A 361 -28.78 -12.21 15.69
CA SER A 361 -27.78 -11.20 15.31
C SER A 361 -28.47 -10.04 14.57
N GLY A 362 -28.15 -8.81 14.97
CA GLY A 362 -28.71 -7.59 14.41
C GLY A 362 -30.00 -7.11 15.15
N GLU A 363 -30.66 -7.93 15.97
CA GLU A 363 -31.81 -7.47 16.71
C GLU A 363 -31.45 -6.50 17.84
N GLN A 364 -32.41 -5.68 18.24
CA GLN A 364 -32.30 -4.89 19.45
C GLN A 364 -32.70 -5.73 20.68
N VAL A 365 -31.94 -5.56 21.76
CA VAL A 365 -32.30 -6.10 23.09
C VAL A 365 -32.51 -4.94 24.05
N TYR A 366 -33.38 -5.14 25.03
CA TYR A 366 -33.72 -4.07 25.95
C TYR A 366 -34.05 -4.60 27.35
N GLN A 367 -33.95 -3.70 28.36
CA GLN A 367 -34.45 -3.91 29.70
C GLN A 367 -35.58 -2.91 29.97
N GLY A 368 -36.70 -3.39 30.48
CA GLY A 368 -37.90 -2.60 30.76
C GLY A 368 -39.16 -3.22 30.17
N ALA A 369 -40.28 -2.51 30.26
CA ALA A 369 -41.58 -3.00 29.82
C ALA A 369 -41.72 -3.12 28.30
N ASN A 370 -41.07 -2.24 27.55
CA ASN A 370 -41.04 -2.24 26.09
C ASN A 370 -39.84 -1.40 25.57
N LEU A 371 -39.55 -1.50 24.30
CA LEU A 371 -38.39 -0.84 23.69
C LEU A 371 -38.42 0.71 23.82
N ASN A 372 -39.63 1.31 23.76
CA ASN A 372 -39.75 2.78 23.83
C ASN A 372 -39.54 3.35 25.22
N SER A 373 -39.75 2.56 26.28
CA SER A 373 -39.60 2.95 27.69
C SER A 373 -38.43 2.20 28.36
N ALA A 374 -37.55 1.63 27.58
CA ALA A 374 -36.44 0.84 28.09
C ALA A 374 -35.42 1.71 28.85
N SER A 375 -34.94 1.18 29.99
CA SER A 375 -33.82 1.75 30.75
C SER A 375 -32.45 1.49 30.06
N PHE A 376 -32.36 0.39 29.33
CA PHE A 376 -31.22 -0.02 28.59
C PHE A 376 -31.62 -0.59 27.22
N ILE A 377 -30.87 -0.26 26.18
CA ILE A 377 -31.01 -0.80 24.81
C ILE A 377 -29.63 -1.15 24.30
N GLY A 378 -29.49 -2.29 23.62
CA GLY A 378 -28.30 -2.68 22.88
C GLY A 378 -28.67 -3.37 21.57
N LYS A 379 -27.75 -3.48 20.63
CA LYS A 379 -27.90 -4.26 19.41
C LYS A 379 -27.03 -5.51 19.48
N VAL A 380 -27.62 -6.67 19.22
CA VAL A 380 -26.90 -7.95 19.23
C VAL A 380 -25.93 -8.03 18.07
N CYS A 381 -24.65 -8.02 18.37
CA CYS A 381 -23.57 -8.32 17.42
C CYS A 381 -23.47 -9.84 17.22
N SER A 382 -23.40 -10.59 18.33
CA SER A 382 -23.43 -12.06 18.31
C SER A 382 -24.06 -12.62 19.57
N TRP A 383 -24.61 -13.84 19.47
CA TRP A 383 -25.11 -14.65 20.55
C TRP A 383 -24.30 -15.93 20.69
N ASP A 384 -23.50 -16.05 21.74
CA ASP A 384 -22.83 -17.28 22.10
C ASP A 384 -23.76 -18.12 23.01
N SER A 385 -24.49 -19.03 22.39
CA SER A 385 -25.42 -19.90 23.09
C SER A 385 -24.75 -20.93 23.99
N SER A 386 -23.48 -21.25 23.74
CA SER A 386 -22.71 -22.22 24.52
C SER A 386 -22.30 -21.67 25.88
N ASN A 387 -21.96 -20.38 25.92
CA ASN A 387 -21.54 -19.67 27.13
C ASN A 387 -22.62 -18.73 27.68
N ASN A 388 -23.75 -18.58 27.00
CA ASN A 388 -24.84 -17.66 27.31
C ASN A 388 -24.38 -16.19 27.38
N ILE A 389 -23.60 -15.76 26.38
CA ILE A 389 -23.03 -14.42 26.28
C ILE A 389 -23.61 -13.69 25.06
N LEU A 390 -24.19 -12.52 25.31
CA LEU A 390 -24.53 -11.54 24.29
C LEU A 390 -23.37 -10.57 24.09
N HIS A 391 -22.88 -10.46 22.87
CA HIS A 391 -22.00 -9.36 22.45
C HIS A 391 -22.87 -8.21 21.93
N LEU A 392 -22.85 -7.09 22.61
CA LEU A 392 -23.69 -5.95 22.29
C LEU A 392 -22.89 -4.77 21.75
N ILE A 393 -23.45 -4.11 20.77
CA ILE A 393 -22.93 -2.84 20.16
C ILE A 393 -24.02 -1.78 20.26
N ASN A 394 -23.66 -0.52 20.06
CA ASN A 394 -24.57 0.62 20.06
C ASN A 394 -25.46 0.66 21.34
N THR A 395 -24.87 0.34 22.48
CA THR A 395 -25.58 0.32 23.76
C THR A 395 -25.91 1.74 24.23
N GLN A 396 -27.06 1.90 24.86
CA GLN A 396 -27.58 3.16 25.36
C GLN A 396 -28.36 2.92 26.64
N GLY A 397 -28.37 3.92 27.54
CA GLY A 397 -29.06 3.83 28.83
C GLY A 397 -28.21 3.16 29.91
N THR A 398 -28.84 2.72 30.99
CA THR A 398 -28.18 2.10 32.14
C THR A 398 -28.63 0.65 32.27
N HIS A 399 -27.65 -0.25 32.16
CA HIS A 399 -27.88 -1.68 32.35
C HIS A 399 -28.08 -2.01 33.85
N THR A 400 -29.04 -2.85 34.17
CA THR A 400 -29.33 -3.30 35.53
C THR A 400 -29.14 -4.82 35.65
N LEU A 401 -28.23 -5.25 36.53
CA LEU A 401 -28.07 -6.67 36.86
C LEU A 401 -29.29 -7.25 37.54
N GLY A 402 -29.62 -8.50 37.26
CA GLY A 402 -30.79 -9.17 37.82
C GLY A 402 -32.09 -8.89 37.07
N GLU A 403 -32.09 -7.95 36.12
CA GLU A 403 -33.27 -7.70 35.27
C GLU A 403 -33.23 -8.52 33.99
N ALA A 404 -34.39 -8.70 33.39
CA ALA A 404 -34.54 -9.42 32.13
C ALA A 404 -34.00 -8.59 30.96
N ILE A 405 -33.23 -9.23 30.10
CA ILE A 405 -32.88 -8.77 28.76
C ILE A 405 -33.83 -9.42 27.77
N ILE A 406 -34.49 -8.63 26.94
CA ILE A 406 -35.56 -9.06 26.03
C ILE A 406 -35.12 -8.77 24.58
N GLY A 407 -35.16 -9.79 23.72
CA GLY A 407 -34.94 -9.65 22.28
C GLY A 407 -36.22 -9.10 21.62
N ALA A 408 -36.06 -7.97 20.92
CA ALA A 408 -37.21 -7.27 20.32
C ALA A 408 -37.84 -8.05 19.15
N THR A 409 -37.06 -8.86 18.46
CA THR A 409 -37.50 -9.68 17.30
C THR A 409 -37.74 -11.13 17.72
N SER A 410 -36.80 -11.73 18.44
CA SER A 410 -36.83 -13.12 18.84
C SER A 410 -37.84 -13.40 19.98
N GLY A 411 -38.18 -12.38 20.77
CA GLY A 411 -38.96 -12.53 22.01
C GLY A 411 -38.22 -13.29 23.10
N THR A 412 -36.96 -13.65 22.88
CA THR A 412 -36.12 -14.35 23.86
C THR A 412 -35.96 -13.48 25.10
N THR A 413 -36.21 -14.06 26.27
CA THR A 413 -36.12 -13.35 27.55
C THR A 413 -35.22 -14.14 28.48
N ARG A 414 -34.16 -13.52 29.01
CA ARG A 414 -33.23 -14.12 29.97
C ARG A 414 -32.78 -13.06 30.98
N VAL A 415 -32.47 -13.46 32.19
CA VAL A 415 -32.00 -12.55 33.25
C VAL A 415 -30.51 -12.31 33.07
N SER A 416 -30.10 -11.05 33.12
CA SER A 416 -28.68 -10.67 33.11
C SER A 416 -28.05 -10.95 34.47
N VAL A 417 -26.93 -11.69 34.46
CA VAL A 417 -26.20 -12.10 35.68
C VAL A 417 -24.84 -11.43 35.81
N GLN A 418 -24.26 -11.00 34.70
CA GLN A 418 -23.01 -10.22 34.66
C GLN A 418 -23.02 -9.32 33.43
N TYR A 419 -22.41 -8.18 33.56
CA TYR A 419 -22.25 -7.23 32.45
C TYR A 419 -20.84 -6.62 32.48
N ASP A 420 -20.08 -6.88 31.42
CA ASP A 420 -18.73 -6.35 31.24
C ASP A 420 -18.78 -5.32 30.12
N GLU A 421 -18.48 -4.08 30.46
CA GLU A 421 -18.43 -3.00 29.48
C GLU A 421 -17.28 -3.19 28.50
N SER A 422 -17.43 -2.65 27.28
CA SER A 422 -16.38 -2.58 26.28
C SER A 422 -15.13 -1.90 26.84
N GLU A 423 -13.95 -2.33 26.41
CA GLU A 423 -12.69 -1.72 26.84
C GLU A 423 -12.51 -0.32 26.26
N ILE A 424 -12.92 -0.13 25.01
CA ILE A 424 -12.98 1.18 24.34
C ILE A 424 -14.35 1.82 24.62
N ALA A 425 -14.35 3.08 25.01
CA ALA A 425 -15.57 3.86 25.16
C ALA A 425 -16.31 3.97 23.83
N ILE A 426 -17.54 3.45 23.79
CA ILE A 426 -18.35 3.40 22.57
C ILE A 426 -18.52 4.80 21.97
N GLY A 427 -18.23 4.94 20.68
CA GLY A 427 -18.32 6.20 19.97
C GLY A 427 -17.18 7.18 20.21
N SER A 428 -16.11 6.78 20.93
CA SER A 428 -14.89 7.58 21.11
C SER A 428 -13.95 7.47 19.91
N GLY A 429 -13.04 8.44 19.80
CA GLY A 429 -12.04 8.50 18.75
C GLY A 429 -12.49 9.27 17.51
N TYR A 430 -11.60 9.35 16.53
CA TYR A 430 -11.84 10.00 15.25
C TYR A 430 -11.82 8.96 14.14
N LEU A 431 -12.93 8.85 13.41
CA LEU A 431 -13.00 8.00 12.22
C LEU A 431 -12.16 8.60 11.11
N MET A 432 -11.07 7.95 10.77
CA MET A 432 -10.17 8.40 9.70
C MET A 432 -10.56 7.81 8.34
N TYR A 433 -10.89 6.54 8.33
CA TYR A 433 -11.25 5.79 7.13
C TYR A 433 -12.30 4.75 7.48
N VAL A 434 -13.23 4.52 6.58
CA VAL A 434 -14.17 3.39 6.64
C VAL A 434 -14.48 2.91 5.23
N GLU A 435 -14.61 1.62 5.09
CA GLU A 435 -15.04 0.93 3.88
C GLU A 435 -16.21 0.00 4.22
N ASN A 436 -17.28 0.10 3.45
CA ASN A 436 -18.37 -0.86 3.49
C ASN A 436 -18.01 -2.06 2.62
N ARG A 437 -18.27 -3.27 3.09
CA ARG A 437 -17.93 -4.52 2.43
C ARG A 437 -19.12 -5.47 2.35
N SER A 438 -19.04 -6.40 1.43
CA SER A 438 -19.83 -7.64 1.50
C SER A 438 -19.58 -8.32 2.84
N PRO A 439 -20.57 -9.02 3.39
CA PRO A 439 -20.43 -9.67 4.70
C PRO A 439 -19.26 -10.65 4.71
N VAL A 440 -18.37 -10.48 5.67
CA VAL A 440 -17.27 -11.40 5.94
C VAL A 440 -17.58 -12.19 7.20
N GLN A 441 -17.73 -13.51 7.03
CA GLN A 441 -18.00 -14.42 8.15
C GLN A 441 -16.70 -14.79 8.86
N ARG A 442 -16.64 -14.54 10.17
CA ARG A 442 -15.52 -14.98 11.01
C ARG A 442 -15.83 -16.35 11.63
N SER A 443 -14.91 -17.29 11.46
CA SER A 443 -14.96 -18.59 12.14
C SER A 443 -14.08 -18.60 13.40
N PRO A 444 -14.32 -19.51 14.36
CA PRO A 444 -13.52 -19.59 15.61
C PRO A 444 -12.02 -19.81 15.39
N ASN A 445 -11.65 -20.51 14.34
CA ASN A 445 -10.27 -20.85 13.99
C ASN A 445 -9.80 -20.11 12.73
N GLY A 446 -10.55 -19.13 12.24
CA GLY A 446 -10.23 -18.36 11.05
C GLY A 446 -9.18 -17.30 11.34
N ASN A 447 -8.35 -17.03 10.36
CA ASN A 447 -7.45 -15.89 10.34
C ASN A 447 -7.85 -15.00 9.19
N GLU A 448 -8.24 -13.78 9.49
CA GLU A 448 -8.57 -12.78 8.47
C GLU A 448 -7.42 -11.78 8.35
N GLN A 449 -6.94 -11.57 7.16
CA GLN A 449 -5.99 -10.52 6.86
C GLN A 449 -6.73 -9.33 6.25
N LEU A 450 -6.79 -8.25 7.01
CA LEU A 450 -7.39 -6.99 6.57
C LEU A 450 -6.32 -6.17 5.86
N ARG A 451 -6.52 -5.87 4.58
CA ARG A 451 -5.63 -5.03 3.79
C ARG A 451 -6.37 -3.80 3.30
N LEU A 452 -5.83 -2.63 3.59
CA LEU A 452 -6.32 -1.35 3.09
C LEU A 452 -5.22 -0.70 2.28
N VAL A 453 -5.54 -0.24 1.07
CA VAL A 453 -4.61 0.51 0.22
C VAL A 453 -5.09 1.95 0.17
N LEU A 454 -4.32 2.83 0.78
CA LEU A 454 -4.57 4.27 0.78
C LEU A 454 -3.79 4.93 -0.34
N SER A 455 -4.46 5.73 -1.17
CA SER A 455 -3.84 6.56 -2.22
C SER A 455 -3.78 8.02 -1.77
N PHE A 456 -2.77 8.78 -2.23
CA PHE A 456 -2.53 10.17 -1.85
C PHE A 456 -2.02 11.01 -3.02
#